data_0765196792423334c74e8b11f2531cdd
#
_entry.id   0765196792423334c74e8b11f2531cdd
#
_cell.length_a   1.000
_cell.length_b   1.000
_cell.length_c   1.000
_cell.angle_alpha   90.00
_cell.angle_beta   90.00
_cell.angle_gamma   90.00
#
_symmetry.space_group_name_H-M   'P 1'
#
loop_
_entity.id
_entity.type
_entity.pdbx_description
1 polymer ?
#
loop_
_entity_poly.entity_id
_entity_poly.type
_entity_poly.pdbx_seq_one_letter_code
_entity_poly.pdbx_strand_id
1 'polypeptide(L)'
;MNYIKDDIKNIPIYYFNTPQFKTTSISLAFTLKLSKNNYLYGQMLSRMLSKKTKKYNSPEKFADYLSDLYDSKISVECYGSGEILTIMFRVIFLNRKFCEGLDIEKEAIQVLEEVVMNPYLINENGVLSFD
;
A
#
# COMPACT_ATOMS: atom_id res chain seq x y z
N MET A 1 11.46 19.55 9.33
CA MET A 1 10.37 18.63 9.71
C MET A 1 10.93 17.66 10.73
N ASN A 2 10.34 17.61 11.91
CA ASN A 2 10.75 16.69 12.97
C ASN A 2 10.02 15.37 12.81
N TYR A 3 10.71 14.27 13.04
CA TYR A 3 10.11 12.95 13.03
C TYR A 3 10.50 12.18 14.31
N ILE A 4 9.66 11.23 14.67
CA ILE A 4 9.92 10.29 15.76
C ILE A 4 10.25 8.94 15.12
N LYS A 5 11.36 8.35 15.53
CA LYS A 5 11.75 7.01 15.10
C LYS A 5 11.44 6.01 16.22
N ASP A 6 10.82 4.89 15.83
CA ASP A 6 10.52 3.77 16.71
C ASP A 6 10.86 2.46 15.98
N ASP A 7 10.94 1.37 16.72
CA ASP A 7 11.16 0.03 16.16
C ASP A 7 10.12 -0.95 16.69
N ILE A 8 9.48 -1.69 15.79
CA ILE A 8 8.60 -2.80 16.15
C ILE A 8 9.14 -4.06 15.50
N LYS A 9 9.58 -5.03 16.31
CA LYS A 9 10.15 -6.32 15.85
C LYS A 9 11.24 -6.13 14.80
N ASN A 10 12.17 -5.18 15.05
CA ASN A 10 13.27 -4.80 14.16
C ASN A 10 12.85 -4.13 12.84
N ILE A 11 11.59 -3.70 12.72
CA ILE A 11 11.13 -2.88 11.61
C ILE A 11 11.12 -1.43 12.06
N PRO A 12 11.94 -0.55 11.46
CA PRO A 12 11.93 0.87 11.82
C PRO A 12 10.64 1.54 11.38
N ILE A 13 10.08 2.37 12.25
CA ILE A 13 8.88 3.15 11.98
C ILE A 13 9.21 4.63 12.18
N TYR A 14 8.81 5.45 11.21
CA TYR A 14 9.02 6.88 11.23
C TYR A 14 7.68 7.60 11.26
N TYR A 15 7.46 8.45 12.27
CA TYR A 15 6.24 9.24 12.44
C TYR A 15 6.53 10.70 12.16
N PHE A 16 5.78 11.28 11.23
CA PHE A 16 5.83 12.70 10.91
C PHE A 16 4.48 13.32 11.24
N ASN A 17 4.45 14.23 12.19
CA ASN A 17 3.24 14.95 12.54
C ASN A 17 3.20 16.28 11.79
N THR A 18 2.24 16.42 10.89
CA THR A 18 2.03 17.62 10.07
C THR A 18 0.56 18.07 10.18
N PRO A 19 0.20 18.81 11.23
CA PRO A 19 -1.21 19.11 11.54
C PRO A 19 -1.92 20.00 10.50
N GLN A 20 -1.17 20.59 9.58
CA GLN A 20 -1.72 21.38 8.50
C GLN A 20 -2.43 20.58 7.42
N PHE A 21 -2.21 19.27 7.34
CA PHE A 21 -2.85 18.42 6.34
C PHE A 21 -4.11 17.74 6.92
N LYS A 22 -5.13 17.64 6.06
CA LYS A 22 -6.38 16.94 6.40
C LYS A 22 -6.29 15.43 6.19
N THR A 23 -5.24 14.97 5.54
CA THR A 23 -5.03 13.55 5.23
C THR A 23 -3.88 12.98 6.03
N THR A 24 -3.95 11.67 6.21
CA THR A 24 -2.87 10.86 6.79
C THR A 24 -2.40 9.86 5.73
N SER A 25 -1.11 9.60 5.72
CA SER A 25 -0.51 8.61 4.82
C SER A 25 0.25 7.57 5.63
N ILE A 26 0.01 6.29 5.32
CA ILE A 26 0.80 5.17 5.84
C ILE A 26 1.51 4.54 4.66
N SER A 27 2.83 4.41 4.76
CA SER A 27 3.65 3.83 3.71
C SER A 27 4.45 2.65 4.26
N LEU A 28 4.49 1.57 3.49
CA LEU A 28 5.31 0.39 3.77
C LEU A 28 6.27 0.20 2.61
N ALA A 29 7.57 0.24 2.90
CA ALA A 29 8.61 0.14 1.89
C ALA A 29 9.38 -1.17 2.03
N PHE A 30 9.52 -1.87 0.92
CA PHE A 30 10.40 -3.03 0.79
C PHE A 30 11.59 -2.66 -0.08
N THR A 31 12.79 -2.99 0.36
CA THR A 31 14.01 -2.71 -0.40
C THR A 31 14.68 -4.01 -0.81
N LEU A 32 15.19 -4.04 -2.03
CA LEU A 32 15.95 -5.15 -2.55
C LEU A 32 17.03 -4.64 -3.49
N LYS A 33 17.91 -5.53 -3.92
CA LYS A 33 19.00 -5.17 -4.84
C LYS A 33 18.41 -4.73 -6.20
N LEU A 34 18.89 -3.60 -6.69
CA LEU A 34 18.54 -3.13 -8.03
C LEU A 34 19.20 -4.02 -9.08
N SER A 35 18.41 -4.62 -9.94
CA SER A 35 18.83 -5.36 -11.11
C SER A 35 17.79 -5.15 -12.21
N LYS A 36 18.18 -5.45 -13.47
CA LYS A 36 17.25 -5.33 -14.59
C LYS A 36 15.97 -6.15 -14.36
N ASN A 37 16.13 -7.39 -13.93
CA ASN A 37 14.99 -8.29 -13.70
C ASN A 37 14.13 -7.82 -12.53
N ASN A 38 14.74 -7.46 -11.40
CA ASN A 38 14.02 -6.95 -10.24
C ASN A 38 13.24 -5.68 -10.58
N TYR A 39 13.84 -4.79 -11.35
CA TYR A 39 13.17 -3.57 -11.80
C TYR A 39 11.95 -3.86 -12.66
N LEU A 40 12.09 -4.74 -13.66
CA LEU A 40 10.97 -5.12 -14.53
C LEU A 40 9.83 -5.76 -13.75
N TYR A 41 10.15 -6.73 -12.90
CA TYR A 41 9.14 -7.40 -12.07
C TYR A 41 8.48 -6.42 -11.09
N GLY A 42 9.27 -5.55 -10.47
CA GLY A 42 8.75 -4.53 -9.57
C GLY A 42 7.79 -3.54 -10.26
N GLN A 43 8.12 -3.12 -11.48
CA GLN A 43 7.23 -2.26 -12.28
C GLN A 43 5.93 -2.96 -12.65
N MET A 44 5.98 -4.22 -13.00
CA MET A 44 4.78 -5.02 -13.29
C MET A 44 3.91 -5.17 -12.04
N LEU A 45 4.52 -5.57 -10.91
CA LEU A 45 3.81 -5.72 -9.65
C LEU A 45 3.14 -4.42 -9.20
N SER A 46 3.83 -3.29 -9.31
CA SER A 46 3.27 -2.00 -8.89
C SER A 46 2.00 -1.62 -9.66
N ARG A 47 1.92 -2.02 -10.92
CA ARG A 47 0.74 -1.76 -11.76
C ARG A 47 -0.43 -2.68 -11.45
N MET A 48 -0.15 -3.89 -10.99
CA MET A 48 -1.16 -4.94 -10.81
C MET A 48 -1.73 -4.95 -9.40
N LEU A 49 -0.88 -4.78 -8.38
CA LEU A 49 -1.27 -4.96 -6.98
C LEU A 49 -2.24 -3.89 -6.46
N SER A 50 -2.25 -2.70 -7.04
CA SER A 50 -3.13 -1.61 -6.60
C SER A 50 -4.55 -1.68 -7.17
N LYS A 51 -4.83 -2.60 -8.08
CA LYS A 51 -6.11 -2.64 -8.81
C LYS A 51 -7.17 -3.51 -8.15
N LYS A 52 -6.77 -4.63 -7.60
CA LYS A 52 -7.69 -5.58 -6.97
C LYS A 52 -6.96 -6.48 -5.99
N THR A 53 -7.73 -7.07 -5.07
CA THR A 53 -7.21 -7.99 -4.06
C THR A 53 -8.06 -9.27 -4.06
N LYS A 54 -7.64 -10.25 -3.28
CA LYS A 54 -8.42 -11.48 -3.11
C LYS A 54 -9.84 -11.21 -2.63
N LYS A 55 -10.00 -10.29 -1.67
CA LYS A 55 -11.31 -9.90 -1.13
C LYS A 55 -12.09 -9.01 -2.09
N TYR A 56 -11.41 -8.06 -2.72
CA TYR A 56 -12.00 -7.14 -3.69
C TYR A 56 -11.49 -7.52 -5.08
N ASN A 57 -12.11 -8.52 -5.67
CA ASN A 57 -11.61 -9.25 -6.82
C ASN A 57 -11.92 -8.60 -8.19
N SER A 58 -12.34 -7.36 -8.17
CA SER A 58 -12.44 -6.54 -9.39
C SER A 58 -12.06 -5.09 -9.08
N PRO A 59 -11.54 -4.33 -10.07
CA PRO A 59 -11.22 -2.93 -9.87
C PRO A 59 -12.41 -2.09 -9.39
N GLU A 60 -13.60 -2.39 -9.88
CA GLU A 60 -14.85 -1.70 -9.51
C GLU A 60 -15.18 -1.93 -8.03
N LYS A 61 -15.16 -3.18 -7.58
CA LYS A 61 -15.42 -3.53 -6.18
C LYS A 61 -14.40 -2.88 -5.24
N PHE A 62 -13.13 -2.87 -5.63
CA PHE A 62 -12.09 -2.26 -4.82
C PHE A 62 -12.23 -0.74 -4.78
N ALA A 63 -12.52 -0.11 -5.90
CA ALA A 63 -12.78 1.33 -5.98
C ALA A 63 -13.99 1.73 -5.13
N ASP A 64 -15.07 0.96 -5.17
CA ASP A 64 -16.27 1.20 -4.37
C ASP A 64 -15.96 1.13 -2.87
N TYR A 65 -15.19 0.13 -2.45
CA TYR A 65 -14.79 0.00 -1.05
C TYR A 65 -13.94 1.20 -0.59
N LEU A 66 -12.96 1.61 -1.40
CA LEU A 66 -12.11 2.77 -1.09
C LEU A 66 -12.93 4.07 -1.04
N SER A 67 -13.92 4.20 -1.92
CA SER A 67 -14.84 5.33 -1.91
C SER A 67 -15.65 5.39 -0.62
N ASP A 68 -16.12 4.26 -0.12
CA ASP A 68 -16.83 4.16 1.16
C ASP A 68 -15.94 4.50 2.37
N LEU A 69 -14.64 4.50 2.20
CA LEU A 69 -13.65 4.93 3.20
C LEU A 69 -13.22 6.39 2.99
N TYR A 70 -14.18 7.28 2.76
CA TYR A 70 -13.94 8.72 2.54
C TYR A 70 -12.93 8.96 1.39
N ASP A 71 -13.11 8.24 0.29
CA ASP A 71 -12.25 8.33 -0.89
C ASP A 71 -10.76 8.07 -0.59
N SER A 72 -10.49 7.10 0.25
CA SER A 72 -9.13 6.64 0.51
C SER A 72 -8.46 6.14 -0.78
N LYS A 73 -7.15 6.33 -0.88
CA LYS A 73 -6.37 5.96 -2.06
C LYS A 73 -5.28 4.99 -1.69
N ILE A 74 -5.08 4.01 -2.53
CA ILE A 74 -3.96 3.06 -2.43
C ILE A 74 -3.05 3.24 -3.65
N SER A 75 -1.76 3.26 -3.43
CA SER A 75 -0.77 3.26 -4.51
C SER A 75 0.34 2.27 -4.23
N VAL A 76 0.88 1.69 -5.30
CA VAL A 76 2.07 0.85 -5.24
C VAL A 76 3.05 1.40 -6.25
N GLU A 77 4.21 1.79 -5.77
CA GLU A 77 5.26 2.42 -6.57
C GLU A 77 6.52 1.57 -6.54
N CYS A 78 7.25 1.57 -7.63
CA CYS A 78 8.54 0.89 -7.74
C CYS A 78 9.56 1.86 -8.34
N TYR A 79 10.64 2.10 -7.62
CA TYR A 79 11.69 3.00 -8.09
C TYR A 79 13.08 2.54 -7.63
N GLY A 80 14.08 2.90 -8.43
CA GLY A 80 15.47 2.62 -8.12
C GLY A 80 16.21 3.86 -7.65
N SER A 81 17.09 3.70 -6.68
CA SER A 81 18.00 4.74 -6.21
C SER A 81 19.34 4.11 -5.83
N GLY A 82 20.41 4.50 -6.52
CA GLY A 82 21.72 3.86 -6.36
C GLY A 82 21.64 2.37 -6.73
N GLU A 83 21.99 1.50 -5.81
CA GLU A 83 21.95 0.05 -5.99
C GLU A 83 20.71 -0.60 -5.37
N ILE A 84 19.76 0.21 -4.90
CA ILE A 84 18.59 -0.26 -4.17
C ILE A 84 17.33 -0.03 -4.99
N LEU A 85 16.50 -1.06 -5.11
CA LEU A 85 15.15 -1.00 -5.63
C LEU A 85 14.19 -0.92 -4.45
N THR A 86 13.26 0.04 -4.50
CA THR A 86 12.22 0.19 -3.47
C THR A 86 10.85 -0.09 -4.09
N ILE A 87 10.07 -0.93 -3.43
CA ILE A 87 8.65 -1.11 -3.71
C ILE A 87 7.91 -0.53 -2.53
N MET A 88 7.12 0.52 -2.79
CA MET A 88 6.42 1.26 -1.75
C MET A 88 4.92 1.11 -1.91
N PHE A 89 4.29 0.59 -0.86
CA PHE A 89 2.85 0.53 -0.72
C PHE A 89 2.41 1.71 0.13
N ARG A 90 1.46 2.48 -0.35
CA ARG A 90 0.99 3.68 0.37
C ARG A 90 -0.52 3.73 0.36
N VAL A 91 -1.10 3.96 1.52
CA VAL A 91 -2.51 4.30 1.66
C VAL A 91 -2.63 5.73 2.17
N ILE A 92 -3.48 6.52 1.54
CA ILE A 92 -3.77 7.92 1.92
C ILE A 92 -5.25 7.98 2.27
N PHE A 93 -5.54 8.48 3.44
CA PHE A 93 -6.91 8.55 3.97
C PHE A 93 -7.16 9.85 4.71
N LEU A 94 -8.43 10.19 4.87
CA LEU A 94 -8.84 11.37 5.61
C LEU A 94 -8.49 11.22 7.10
N ASN A 95 -8.02 12.30 7.73
CA ASN A 95 -7.68 12.26 9.15
C ASN A 95 -8.91 11.89 9.97
N ARG A 96 -8.73 11.04 10.99
CA ARG A 96 -9.80 10.50 11.84
C ARG A 96 -10.74 11.55 12.42
N LYS A 97 -10.26 12.75 12.68
CA LYS A 97 -11.10 13.84 13.23
C LYS A 97 -12.21 14.29 12.27
N PHE A 98 -12.11 13.95 10.99
CA PHE A 98 -13.12 14.24 9.97
C PHE A 98 -14.01 13.04 9.64
N CYS A 99 -13.76 11.87 10.25
CA CYS A 99 -14.47 10.62 9.97
C CYS A 99 -15.36 10.27 11.15
N GLU A 100 -16.67 10.52 11.04
CA GLU A 100 -17.63 10.22 12.08
C GLU A 100 -18.01 8.74 12.08
N GLY A 101 -17.88 8.10 13.25
CA GLY A 101 -18.36 6.73 13.47
C GLY A 101 -17.54 5.64 12.76
N LEU A 102 -16.42 5.99 12.14
CA LEU A 102 -15.55 5.03 11.44
C LEU A 102 -14.12 5.12 11.98
N ASP A 103 -13.55 3.98 12.35
CA ASP A 103 -12.13 3.88 12.69
C ASP A 103 -11.34 3.79 11.37
N ILE A 104 -11.11 4.94 10.74
CA ILE A 104 -10.47 5.03 9.42
C ILE A 104 -9.04 4.51 9.43
N GLU A 105 -8.30 4.70 10.53
CA GLU A 105 -6.92 4.22 10.63
C GLU A 105 -6.87 2.70 10.58
N LYS A 106 -7.76 2.03 11.30
CA LYS A 106 -7.87 0.57 11.28
C LYS A 106 -8.25 0.05 9.90
N GLU A 107 -9.24 0.68 9.26
CA GLU A 107 -9.65 0.31 7.90
C GLU A 107 -8.54 0.53 6.88
N ALA A 108 -7.79 1.63 6.99
CA ALA A 108 -6.68 1.92 6.10
C ALA A 108 -5.54 0.90 6.26
N ILE A 109 -5.23 0.50 7.49
CA ILE A 109 -4.23 -0.54 7.76
C ILE A 109 -4.70 -1.88 7.18
N GLN A 110 -5.98 -2.22 7.30
CA GLN A 110 -6.55 -3.44 6.72
C GLN A 110 -6.46 -3.44 5.18
N VAL A 111 -6.70 -2.30 4.55
CA VAL A 111 -6.51 -2.15 3.09
C VAL A 111 -5.07 -2.41 2.70
N LEU A 112 -4.13 -1.82 3.41
CA LEU A 112 -2.71 -1.99 3.14
C LEU A 112 -2.29 -3.45 3.31
N GLU A 113 -2.75 -4.09 4.39
CA GLU A 113 -2.50 -5.51 4.65
C GLU A 113 -3.08 -6.38 3.53
N GLU A 114 -4.31 -6.11 3.09
CA GLU A 114 -4.96 -6.86 2.02
C GLU A 114 -4.19 -6.77 0.70
N VAL A 115 -3.72 -5.59 0.34
CA VAL A 115 -2.93 -5.39 -0.89
C VAL A 115 -1.59 -6.11 -0.82
N VAL A 116 -0.92 -6.07 0.32
CA VAL A 116 0.41 -6.66 0.50
C VAL A 116 0.34 -8.18 0.64
N MET A 117 -0.60 -8.69 1.45
CA MET A 117 -0.64 -10.09 1.86
C MET A 117 -1.60 -10.94 1.04
N ASN A 118 -2.63 -10.36 0.46
CA ASN A 118 -3.70 -11.08 -0.23
C ASN A 118 -3.93 -10.52 -1.65
N PRO A 119 -2.92 -10.55 -2.53
CA PRO A 119 -3.10 -10.14 -3.93
C PRO A 119 -4.05 -11.11 -4.64
N TYR A 120 -4.78 -10.61 -5.63
CA TYR A 120 -5.62 -11.44 -6.47
C TYR A 120 -4.75 -12.20 -7.47
N LEU A 121 -4.68 -13.51 -7.30
CA LEU A 121 -3.91 -14.41 -8.15
C LEU A 121 -4.82 -15.49 -8.72
N ILE A 122 -4.61 -15.82 -9.99
CA ILE A 122 -5.25 -16.96 -10.64
C ILE A 122 -4.30 -18.15 -10.53
N ASN A 123 -4.85 -19.30 -10.13
CA ASN A 123 -4.12 -20.56 -10.10
C ASN A 123 -4.59 -21.44 -11.26
N GLU A 124 -3.76 -21.55 -12.28
CA GLU A 124 -3.99 -22.43 -13.42
C GLU A 124 -2.92 -23.51 -13.44
N ASN A 125 -3.34 -24.77 -13.25
CA ASN A 125 -2.46 -25.94 -13.27
C ASN A 125 -1.25 -25.82 -12.33
N GLY A 126 -1.45 -25.25 -11.14
CA GLY A 126 -0.38 -25.05 -10.15
C GLY A 126 0.50 -23.84 -10.38
N VAL A 127 0.23 -23.05 -11.42
CA VAL A 127 0.95 -21.79 -11.69
C VAL A 127 0.11 -20.61 -11.22
N LEU A 128 0.69 -19.80 -10.34
CA LEU A 128 0.05 -18.56 -9.88
C LEU A 128 0.37 -17.44 -10.87
N SER A 129 -0.65 -16.74 -11.31
CA SER A 129 -0.50 -15.60 -12.21
C SER A 129 -1.47 -14.48 -11.84
N PHE A 130 -1.15 -13.27 -12.31
CA PHE A 130 -2.08 -12.14 -12.24
C PHE A 130 -3.04 -12.18 -13.43
N ASP A 131 -4.27 -11.78 -13.16
CA ASP A 131 -5.28 -11.63 -14.21
C ASP A 131 -5.13 -10.29 -14.92
#